data_2603e35d7bfeba49449f60f1c726e7cd
#
_entry.id   2603e35d7bfeba49449f60f1c726e7cd
#
_cell.length_a   1.000
_cell.length_b   1.000
_cell.length_c   1.000
_cell.angle_alpha   90.00
_cell.angle_beta   90.00
_cell.angle_gamma   90.00
#
_symmetry.space_group_name_H-M   'P 1'
#
loop_
_entity.id
_entity.type
_entity.pdbx_description
1 polymer ?
#
loop_
_entity_poly.entity_id
_entity_poly.type
_entity_poly.pdbx_seq_one_letter_code
_entity_poly.pdbx_strand_id
1 'polypeptide(L)'
;MRTVWDEGATADLRVEIDGAGQNTQVEVVLYDPEGAETSPQASPNNDRDEWTVTPVLDAPGIWWLVAEVTGSGAGVKRYRLRVRPGGPVTSAGRVYATTGDLARYLQDAPPLDADRHLARASELVEDLTVAAIYAVDGEGYPTHEGTREALREATVAQAAFMAAGRGSEYGTGGDYNQVSIGSVSLAGRGQATTGPVSADGVPIAPGALSALRRYALAPGHPWVTG
;
A
#
# COMPACT_ATOMS: atom_id res chain seq x y z
N MET A 1 18.58 -10.75 -2.73
CA MET A 1 18.45 -9.81 -1.59
C MET A 1 17.02 -9.37 -1.43
N ARG A 2 16.44 -9.40 -0.22
CA ARG A 2 15.11 -8.82 0.07
C ARG A 2 15.21 -7.30 -0.14
N THR A 3 14.23 -6.70 -0.80
CA THR A 3 14.25 -5.25 -1.14
C THR A 3 13.16 -4.45 -0.46
N VAL A 4 12.28 -5.09 0.31
CA VAL A 4 11.17 -4.45 1.02
C VAL A 4 11.15 -4.93 2.47
N TRP A 5 11.09 -4.01 3.42
CA TRP A 5 10.98 -4.23 4.86
C TRP A 5 9.77 -3.49 5.41
N ASP A 6 9.39 -3.82 6.63
CA ASP A 6 8.40 -3.08 7.39
C ASP A 6 9.12 -2.12 8.34
N GLU A 7 8.51 -1.00 8.67
CA GLU A 7 9.01 -0.03 9.64
C GLU A 7 9.27 -0.70 11.00
N GLY A 8 10.38 -0.36 11.64
CA GLY A 8 10.84 -0.99 12.87
C GLY A 8 11.50 -2.36 12.68
N ALA A 9 11.56 -2.88 11.45
CA ALA A 9 12.23 -4.15 11.21
C ALA A 9 13.74 -4.03 11.28
N THR A 10 14.40 -5.03 11.87
CA THR A 10 15.83 -5.23 11.73
C THR A 10 16.10 -5.86 10.37
N ALA A 11 16.82 -5.16 9.50
CA ALA A 11 17.16 -5.66 8.18
C ALA A 11 18.48 -6.46 8.24
N ASP A 12 18.50 -7.65 7.65
CA ASP A 12 19.72 -8.41 7.38
C ASP A 12 20.18 -8.08 5.95
N LEU A 13 21.17 -7.19 5.84
CA LEU A 13 21.67 -6.67 4.58
C LEU A 13 23.05 -7.26 4.31
N ARG A 14 23.24 -7.78 3.10
CA ARG A 14 24.48 -8.38 2.68
C ARG A 14 25.13 -7.60 1.56
N VAL A 15 26.40 -7.26 1.76
CA VAL A 15 27.25 -6.58 0.79
C VAL A 15 28.27 -7.58 0.28
N GLU A 16 28.09 -8.05 -0.94
CA GLU A 16 29.02 -8.96 -1.60
C GLU A 16 30.13 -8.15 -2.29
N ILE A 17 31.40 -8.58 -2.14
CA ILE A 17 32.57 -7.87 -2.66
C ILE A 17 33.35 -8.78 -3.57
N ASP A 18 33.38 -8.43 -4.85
CA ASP A 18 34.18 -9.13 -5.84
C ASP A 18 35.66 -8.81 -5.69
N GLY A 19 36.50 -9.85 -5.64
CA GLY A 19 37.94 -9.69 -5.48
C GLY A 19 38.38 -9.28 -4.06
N ALA A 20 37.53 -9.55 -3.08
CA ALA A 20 37.87 -9.35 -1.67
C ALA A 20 39.11 -10.15 -1.25
N GLY A 21 39.77 -9.70 -0.18
CA GLY A 21 40.94 -10.33 0.41
C GLY A 21 41.10 -9.95 1.88
N GLN A 22 42.18 -10.42 2.50
CA GLN A 22 42.41 -10.23 3.93
C GLN A 22 42.53 -8.76 4.38
N ASN A 23 42.87 -7.86 3.47
CA ASN A 23 42.99 -6.42 3.71
C ASN A 23 41.71 -5.63 3.30
N THR A 24 40.66 -6.32 2.91
CA THR A 24 39.37 -5.69 2.61
C THR A 24 38.76 -5.11 3.89
N GLN A 25 38.35 -3.84 3.84
CA GLN A 25 37.61 -3.17 4.87
C GLN A 25 36.37 -2.52 4.24
N VAL A 26 35.27 -2.49 4.98
CA VAL A 26 34.00 -1.93 4.52
C VAL A 26 33.50 -0.96 5.56
N GLU A 27 33.27 0.27 5.13
CA GLU A 27 32.56 1.28 5.89
C GLU A 27 31.16 1.43 5.27
N VAL A 28 30.14 1.43 6.13
CA VAL A 28 28.74 1.51 5.68
C VAL A 28 28.10 2.76 6.25
N VAL A 29 27.49 3.53 5.36
CA VAL A 29 26.64 4.66 5.71
C VAL A 29 25.23 4.37 5.23
N LEU A 30 24.27 4.55 6.10
CA LEU A 30 22.85 4.39 5.84
C LEU A 30 22.18 5.75 5.93
N TYR A 31 21.46 6.13 4.87
CA TYR A 31 20.66 7.35 4.80
C TYR A 31 19.20 6.98 4.96
N ASP A 32 18.52 7.62 5.87
CA ASP A 32 17.08 7.50 6.03
C ASP A 32 16.30 8.29 4.95
N PRO A 33 14.96 8.20 4.89
CA PRO A 33 14.17 8.95 3.92
C PRO A 33 14.25 10.48 4.06
N GLU A 34 14.66 10.99 5.23
CA GLU A 34 14.82 12.42 5.52
C GLU A 34 16.27 12.90 5.23
N GLY A 35 17.16 11.96 4.93
CA GLY A 35 18.56 12.22 4.62
C GLY A 35 19.48 12.21 5.85
N ALA A 36 19.00 11.77 7.02
CA ALA A 36 19.85 11.60 8.18
C ALA A 36 20.79 10.39 7.99
N GLU A 37 22.03 10.54 8.46
CA GLU A 37 23.08 9.54 8.29
C GLU A 37 23.25 8.71 9.56
N THR A 38 23.36 7.39 9.39
CA THR A 38 23.80 6.47 10.43
C THR A 38 24.89 5.55 9.88
N SER A 39 25.85 5.19 10.71
CA SER A 39 26.96 4.30 10.32
C SER A 39 26.88 2.97 11.09
N PRO A 40 26.02 2.05 10.65
CA PRO A 40 25.91 0.75 11.28
C PRO A 40 27.18 -0.07 11.07
N GLN A 41 27.56 -0.86 12.07
CA GLN A 41 28.74 -1.69 11.98
C GLN A 41 28.53 -2.84 10.98
N ALA A 42 29.46 -3.00 10.06
CA ALA A 42 29.50 -4.12 9.13
C ALA A 42 30.41 -5.23 9.70
N SER A 43 29.96 -6.48 9.60
CA SER A 43 30.67 -7.66 10.06
C SER A 43 31.02 -8.57 8.87
N PRO A 44 32.29 -8.90 8.65
CA PRO A 44 32.72 -9.77 7.56
C PRO A 44 32.41 -11.25 7.88
N ASN A 45 32.21 -12.04 6.83
CA ASN A 45 32.33 -13.50 6.90
C ASN A 45 33.82 -13.91 6.96
N ASN A 46 34.09 -15.23 7.02
CA ASN A 46 35.45 -15.74 7.13
C ASN A 46 36.34 -15.39 5.94
N ASP A 47 35.79 -15.34 4.74
CA ASP A 47 36.51 -15.09 3.49
C ASP A 47 36.55 -13.60 3.13
N ARG A 48 35.84 -12.76 3.88
CA ARG A 48 35.70 -11.31 3.69
C ARG A 48 35.12 -10.88 2.35
N ASP A 49 34.46 -11.79 1.64
CA ASP A 49 33.76 -11.55 0.40
C ASP A 49 32.27 -11.16 0.60
N GLU A 50 31.74 -11.42 1.80
CA GLU A 50 30.41 -10.99 2.21
C GLU A 50 30.48 -10.25 3.56
N TRP A 51 29.80 -9.10 3.64
CA TRP A 51 29.69 -8.29 4.84
C TRP A 51 28.24 -8.13 5.22
N THR A 52 27.91 -8.43 6.46
CA THR A 52 26.55 -8.33 7.00
C THR A 52 26.38 -7.06 7.82
N VAL A 53 25.28 -6.36 7.58
CA VAL A 53 24.86 -5.15 8.30
C VAL A 53 23.43 -5.35 8.77
N THR A 54 23.16 -5.08 10.05
CA THR A 54 21.83 -5.32 10.65
C THR A 54 21.23 -4.03 11.24
N PRO A 55 20.88 -3.04 10.40
CA PRO A 55 20.27 -1.81 10.88
C PRO A 55 18.81 -2.01 11.24
N VAL A 56 18.29 -1.14 12.11
CA VAL A 56 16.86 -0.96 12.35
C VAL A 56 16.37 0.11 11.37
N LEU A 57 15.31 -0.20 10.62
CA LEU A 57 14.69 0.72 9.66
C LEU A 57 13.43 1.31 10.29
N ASP A 58 13.57 2.41 11.00
CA ASP A 58 12.56 3.00 11.89
C ASP A 58 11.66 4.05 11.23
N ALA A 59 11.87 4.35 9.95
CA ALA A 59 11.04 5.27 9.19
C ALA A 59 10.59 4.65 7.84
N PRO A 60 9.34 4.86 7.44
CA PRO A 60 8.86 4.40 6.13
C PRO A 60 9.41 5.26 5.01
N GLY A 61 9.71 4.64 3.87
CA GLY A 61 10.23 5.37 2.71
C GLY A 61 11.36 4.66 1.99
N ILE A 62 12.20 5.45 1.33
CA ILE A 62 13.36 4.97 0.59
C ILE A 62 14.63 5.25 1.39
N TRP A 63 15.30 4.21 1.77
CA TRP A 63 16.61 4.26 2.41
C TRP A 63 17.72 3.95 1.42
N TRP A 64 18.87 4.55 1.64
CA TRP A 64 20.06 4.27 0.86
C TRP A 64 21.16 3.71 1.75
N LEU A 65 21.68 2.55 1.40
CA LEU A 65 22.89 2.01 1.99
C LEU A 65 24.04 2.24 1.01
N VAL A 66 25.08 2.90 1.48
CA VAL A 66 26.33 3.13 0.75
C VAL A 66 27.43 2.40 1.48
N ALA A 67 28.05 1.44 0.80
CA ALA A 67 29.20 0.70 1.32
C ALA A 67 30.45 1.14 0.57
N GLU A 68 31.37 1.75 1.28
CA GLU A 68 32.70 2.10 0.78
C GLU A 68 33.68 0.97 1.12
N VAL A 69 34.25 0.39 0.10
CA VAL A 69 35.19 -0.74 0.21
C VAL A 69 36.57 -0.24 -0.03
N THR A 70 37.50 -0.52 0.89
CA THR A 70 38.92 -0.22 0.77
C THR A 70 39.79 -1.49 0.80
N GLY A 71 41.00 -1.42 0.29
CA GLY A 71 41.87 -2.59 0.15
C GLY A 71 41.53 -3.42 -1.10
N SER A 72 41.53 -4.75 -0.96
CA SER A 72 41.18 -5.64 -2.07
C SER A 72 39.68 -5.54 -2.39
N GLY A 73 39.33 -5.39 -3.68
CA GLY A 73 37.96 -5.17 -4.12
C GLY A 73 37.47 -3.74 -3.90
N ALA A 74 38.39 -2.77 -3.75
CA ALA A 74 38.05 -1.37 -3.49
C ALA A 74 36.99 -0.79 -4.46
N GLY A 75 36.04 -0.04 -3.92
CA GLY A 75 34.95 0.56 -4.68
C GLY A 75 33.81 1.05 -3.80
N VAL A 76 32.76 1.54 -4.41
CA VAL A 76 31.54 1.98 -3.71
C VAL A 76 30.34 1.21 -4.23
N LYS A 77 29.63 0.56 -3.33
CA LYS A 77 28.36 -0.13 -3.64
C LYS A 77 27.20 0.64 -3.02
N ARG A 78 26.10 0.76 -3.76
CA ARG A 78 24.91 1.46 -3.32
C ARG A 78 23.67 0.57 -3.46
N TYR A 79 22.89 0.51 -2.40
CA TYR A 79 21.66 -0.28 -2.36
C TYR A 79 20.50 0.62 -1.97
N ARG A 80 19.38 0.42 -2.61
CA ARG A 80 18.14 1.12 -2.29
C ARG A 80 17.21 0.15 -1.57
N LEU A 81 16.77 0.53 -0.37
CA LEU A 81 15.88 -0.24 0.46
C LEU A 81 14.52 0.45 0.49
N ARG A 82 13.46 -0.33 0.46
CA ARG A 82 12.09 0.17 0.54
C ARG A 82 11.50 -0.25 1.88
N VAL A 83 11.07 0.71 2.67
CA VAL A 83 10.46 0.47 3.97
C VAL A 83 9.00 0.89 3.90
N ARG A 84 8.12 -0.05 4.21
CA ARG A 84 6.68 0.21 4.30
C ARG A 84 6.36 0.72 5.70
N PRO A 85 5.33 1.58 5.86
CA PRO A 85 4.83 1.89 7.19
C PRO A 85 4.53 0.62 7.97
N GLY A 86 5.01 0.57 9.20
CA GLY A 86 4.73 -0.51 10.15
C GLY A 86 3.41 -0.24 10.88
N GLY A 87 2.74 -1.32 11.26
CA GLY A 87 1.49 -1.25 12.01
C GLY A 87 0.24 -1.03 11.15
N PRO A 88 -0.93 -0.98 11.79
CA PRO A 88 -2.16 -0.66 11.11
C PRO A 88 -2.06 0.75 10.53
N VAL A 89 -2.50 0.92 9.27
CA VAL A 89 -2.57 2.22 8.64
C VAL A 89 -3.52 3.08 9.48
N THR A 90 -2.97 3.96 10.30
CA THR A 90 -3.76 5.02 10.92
C THR A 90 -4.03 6.03 9.80
N SER A 91 -5.13 5.82 9.07
CA SER A 91 -5.62 6.86 8.18
C SER A 91 -5.95 8.09 9.02
N ALA A 92 -5.60 9.26 8.55
CA ALA A 92 -6.01 10.52 9.19
C ALA A 92 -7.56 10.69 9.15
N GLY A 93 -8.27 9.82 8.45
CA GLY A 93 -9.72 9.80 8.28
C GLY A 93 -10.40 8.66 9.04
N ARG A 94 -11.73 8.71 9.04
CA ARG A 94 -12.58 7.65 9.60
C ARG A 94 -12.50 6.39 8.76
N VAL A 95 -12.45 5.24 9.40
CA VAL A 95 -12.54 3.94 8.73
C VAL A 95 -13.83 3.26 9.16
N TYR A 96 -14.70 2.98 8.19
CA TYR A 96 -16.06 2.48 8.48
C TYR A 96 -16.15 0.95 8.58
N ALA A 97 -15.11 0.22 8.21
CA ALA A 97 -15.11 -1.23 8.25
C ALA A 97 -13.77 -1.79 8.72
N THR A 98 -13.79 -2.99 9.28
CA THR A 98 -12.63 -3.69 9.79
C THR A 98 -12.10 -4.74 8.79
N THR A 99 -10.87 -5.21 9.00
CA THR A 99 -10.33 -6.35 8.22
C THR A 99 -11.15 -7.62 8.42
N GLY A 100 -11.79 -7.78 9.60
CA GLY A 100 -12.72 -8.88 9.86
C GLY A 100 -14.00 -8.78 9.02
N ASP A 101 -14.51 -7.56 8.76
CA ASP A 101 -15.65 -7.36 7.88
C ASP A 101 -15.28 -7.69 6.43
N LEU A 102 -14.08 -7.28 6.01
CA LEU A 102 -13.57 -7.60 4.67
C LEU A 102 -13.39 -9.11 4.48
N ALA A 103 -12.84 -9.81 5.47
CA ALA A 103 -12.71 -11.28 5.44
C ALA A 103 -14.06 -11.98 5.30
N ARG A 104 -15.08 -11.53 6.07
CA ARG A 104 -16.45 -12.07 5.96
C ARG A 104 -17.06 -11.82 4.59
N TYR A 105 -16.81 -10.67 4.00
CA TYR A 105 -17.29 -10.33 2.66
C TYR A 105 -16.62 -11.18 1.57
N LEU A 106 -15.30 -11.35 1.65
CA LEU A 106 -14.52 -12.13 0.70
C LEU A 106 -14.75 -13.64 0.85
N GLN A 107 -15.22 -14.09 2.02
CA GLN A 107 -15.25 -15.50 2.44
C GLN A 107 -13.86 -16.17 2.37
N ASP A 108 -12.81 -15.36 2.58
CA ASP A 108 -11.41 -15.75 2.50
C ASP A 108 -10.56 -14.84 3.40
N ALA A 109 -9.28 -15.17 3.58
CA ALA A 109 -8.33 -14.33 4.29
C ALA A 109 -8.15 -12.98 3.55
N PRO A 110 -8.19 -11.85 4.26
CA PRO A 110 -7.97 -10.55 3.65
C PRO A 110 -6.51 -10.41 3.19
N PRO A 111 -6.23 -9.59 2.16
CA PRO A 111 -4.85 -9.31 1.76
C PRO A 111 -4.06 -8.62 2.88
N LEU A 112 -2.74 -8.75 2.87
CA LEU A 112 -1.86 -8.17 3.91
C LEU A 112 -1.92 -6.65 4.01
N ASP A 113 -2.38 -5.97 2.96
CA ASP A 113 -2.58 -4.52 2.89
C ASP A 113 -4.06 -4.12 2.99
N ALA A 114 -4.89 -4.96 3.60
CA ALA A 114 -6.32 -4.75 3.77
C ALA A 114 -6.65 -3.42 4.47
N ASP A 115 -5.87 -3.05 5.50
CA ASP A 115 -6.07 -1.79 6.22
C ASP A 115 -5.95 -0.57 5.31
N ARG A 116 -4.98 -0.57 4.40
CA ARG A 116 -4.81 0.50 3.41
C ARG A 116 -5.99 0.56 2.43
N HIS A 117 -6.47 -0.58 1.97
CA HIS A 117 -7.64 -0.64 1.10
C HIS A 117 -8.91 -0.16 1.82
N LEU A 118 -9.11 -0.52 3.09
CA LEU A 118 -10.24 -0.07 3.89
C LEU A 118 -10.19 1.44 4.16
N ALA A 119 -9.01 1.97 4.49
CA ALA A 119 -8.82 3.40 4.68
C ALA A 119 -9.16 4.19 3.41
N ARG A 120 -8.58 3.80 2.28
CA ARG A 120 -8.85 4.48 0.99
C ARG A 120 -10.30 4.29 0.53
N ALA A 121 -10.89 3.13 0.75
CA ALA A 121 -12.28 2.88 0.46
C ALA A 121 -13.21 3.77 1.31
N SER A 122 -12.87 3.99 2.58
CA SER A 122 -13.63 4.89 3.47
C SER A 122 -13.60 6.33 2.98
N GLU A 123 -12.43 6.84 2.55
CA GLU A 123 -12.30 8.17 1.95
C GLU A 123 -13.21 8.31 0.71
N LEU A 124 -13.17 7.33 -0.20
CA LEU A 124 -14.03 7.35 -1.39
C LEU A 124 -15.52 7.29 -1.04
N VAL A 125 -15.90 6.54 0.00
CA VAL A 125 -17.28 6.48 0.47
C VAL A 125 -17.71 7.82 1.09
N GLU A 126 -16.82 8.51 1.82
CA GLU A 126 -17.08 9.87 2.31
C GLU A 126 -17.32 10.86 1.16
N ASP A 127 -16.47 10.83 0.13
CA ASP A 127 -16.64 11.67 -1.06
C ASP A 127 -17.98 11.40 -1.76
N LEU A 128 -18.38 10.14 -1.85
CA LEU A 128 -19.68 9.77 -2.44
C LEU A 128 -20.88 10.21 -1.60
N THR A 129 -20.70 10.38 -0.30
CA THR A 129 -21.74 10.76 0.65
C THR A 129 -21.63 12.20 1.12
N VAL A 130 -20.78 13.02 0.51
CA VAL A 130 -20.54 14.43 0.91
C VAL A 130 -21.83 15.26 0.95
N ALA A 131 -22.81 14.96 0.10
CA ALA A 131 -24.11 15.64 0.07
C ALA A 131 -25.16 15.01 1.02
N ALA A 132 -24.85 13.89 1.66
CA ALA A 132 -25.77 13.22 2.56
C ALA A 132 -25.76 13.90 3.95
N ILE A 133 -26.94 14.11 4.52
CA ILE A 133 -27.07 14.72 5.86
C ILE A 133 -27.53 13.64 6.83
N TYR A 134 -26.71 13.34 7.83
CA TYR A 134 -27.03 12.41 8.92
C TYR A 134 -26.39 12.87 10.23
N ALA A 135 -26.96 12.44 11.34
CA ALA A 135 -26.43 12.76 12.66
C ALA A 135 -25.13 11.96 12.92
N VAL A 136 -24.14 12.63 13.50
CA VAL A 136 -22.86 12.04 13.87
C VAL A 136 -22.58 12.19 15.36
N ASP A 137 -21.72 11.34 15.91
CA ASP A 137 -21.19 11.43 17.26
C ASP A 137 -20.02 12.43 17.36
N GLY A 138 -19.38 12.52 18.54
CA GLY A 138 -18.24 13.41 18.79
C GLY A 138 -17.00 13.08 17.98
N GLU A 139 -16.88 11.87 17.44
CA GLU A 139 -15.78 11.39 16.60
C GLU A 139 -16.13 11.50 15.10
N GLY A 140 -17.36 11.89 14.77
CA GLY A 140 -17.85 12.05 13.40
C GLY A 140 -18.39 10.77 12.78
N TYR A 141 -18.61 9.70 13.55
CA TYR A 141 -19.28 8.50 13.04
C TYR A 141 -20.78 8.64 13.08
N PRO A 142 -21.53 8.05 12.12
CA PRO A 142 -22.99 8.08 12.13
C PRO A 142 -23.57 7.50 13.41
N THR A 143 -24.57 8.16 13.97
CA THR A 143 -25.27 7.65 15.17
C THR A 143 -26.36 6.64 14.81
N HIS A 144 -26.96 6.78 13.63
CA HIS A 144 -28.01 5.88 13.16
C HIS A 144 -27.42 4.56 12.63
N GLU A 145 -27.93 3.43 13.12
CA GLU A 145 -27.41 2.09 12.82
C GLU A 145 -27.46 1.77 11.31
N GLY A 146 -28.58 2.07 10.64
CA GLY A 146 -28.72 1.85 9.21
C GLY A 146 -27.69 2.63 8.38
N THR A 147 -27.38 3.87 8.79
CA THR A 147 -26.35 4.67 8.12
C THR A 147 -24.94 4.07 8.34
N ARG A 148 -24.66 3.64 9.56
CA ARG A 148 -23.41 2.93 9.90
C ARG A 148 -23.24 1.69 9.05
N GLU A 149 -24.29 0.88 8.95
CA GLU A 149 -24.29 -0.35 8.16
C GLU A 149 -24.08 -0.07 6.67
N ALA A 150 -24.76 0.96 6.12
CA ALA A 150 -24.58 1.38 4.73
C ALA A 150 -23.13 1.77 4.41
N LEU A 151 -22.51 2.59 5.27
CA LEU A 151 -21.12 3.02 5.08
C LEU A 151 -20.16 1.85 5.24
N ARG A 152 -20.41 0.94 6.21
CA ARG A 152 -19.65 -0.27 6.41
C ARG A 152 -19.70 -1.19 5.18
N GLU A 153 -20.90 -1.51 4.70
CA GLU A 153 -21.08 -2.35 3.50
C GLU A 153 -20.44 -1.72 2.25
N ALA A 154 -20.61 -0.42 2.07
CA ALA A 154 -20.04 0.30 0.92
C ALA A 154 -18.51 0.27 0.97
N THR A 155 -17.91 0.51 2.15
CA THR A 155 -16.45 0.48 2.36
C THR A 155 -15.88 -0.92 2.09
N VAL A 156 -16.52 -1.96 2.60
CA VAL A 156 -16.09 -3.34 2.38
C VAL A 156 -16.13 -3.71 0.89
N ALA A 157 -17.25 -3.38 0.20
CA ALA A 157 -17.39 -3.66 -1.22
C ALA A 157 -16.34 -2.91 -2.06
N GLN A 158 -16.06 -1.66 -1.73
CA GLN A 158 -15.03 -0.86 -2.41
C GLN A 158 -13.63 -1.40 -2.13
N ALA A 159 -13.31 -1.74 -0.87
CA ALA A 159 -12.02 -2.31 -0.50
C ALA A 159 -11.76 -3.65 -1.19
N ALA A 160 -12.76 -4.54 -1.25
CA ALA A 160 -12.67 -5.80 -1.98
C ALA A 160 -12.44 -5.58 -3.49
N PHE A 161 -13.10 -4.58 -4.07
CA PHE A 161 -12.93 -4.22 -5.48
C PHE A 161 -11.51 -3.71 -5.76
N MET A 162 -10.95 -2.89 -4.88
CA MET A 162 -9.57 -2.40 -4.97
C MET A 162 -8.56 -3.53 -4.78
N ALA A 163 -8.77 -4.40 -3.80
CA ALA A 163 -7.92 -5.56 -3.54
C ALA A 163 -7.88 -6.54 -4.73
N ALA A 164 -8.96 -6.64 -5.49
CA ALA A 164 -9.01 -7.41 -6.74
C ALA A 164 -8.28 -6.72 -7.92
N GLY A 165 -7.59 -5.61 -7.70
CA GLY A 165 -6.87 -4.85 -8.73
C GLY A 165 -7.76 -4.03 -9.66
N ARG A 166 -9.06 -3.95 -9.39
CA ARG A 166 -10.05 -3.27 -10.25
C ARG A 166 -10.23 -1.78 -9.94
N GLY A 167 -9.63 -1.31 -8.83
CA GLY A 167 -9.72 0.07 -8.37
C GLY A 167 -8.37 0.75 -8.16
N SER A 168 -7.35 0.40 -8.94
CA SER A 168 -6.02 1.00 -8.80
C SER A 168 -6.03 2.46 -9.24
N GLU A 169 -5.72 3.35 -8.32
CA GLU A 169 -5.59 4.80 -8.52
C GLU A 169 -4.52 5.16 -9.56
N TYR A 170 -3.58 4.26 -9.83
CA TYR A 170 -2.47 4.48 -10.76
C TYR A 170 -2.67 3.82 -12.13
N GLY A 171 -3.85 3.29 -12.42
CA GLY A 171 -4.12 2.69 -13.73
C GLY A 171 -3.26 1.46 -14.08
N THR A 172 -2.41 1.00 -13.15
CA THR A 172 -1.51 -0.14 -13.36
C THR A 172 -2.14 -1.50 -13.09
N GLY A 173 -3.39 -1.51 -12.63
CA GLY A 173 -4.23 -2.70 -12.52
C GLY A 173 -5.11 -2.91 -13.75
N GLY A 174 -4.82 -2.23 -14.84
CA GLY A 174 -5.48 -2.48 -16.09
C GLY A 174 -5.18 -3.89 -16.55
N ASP A 175 -6.21 -4.59 -16.93
CA ASP A 175 -6.11 -5.71 -17.81
C ASP A 175 -5.16 -5.36 -18.96
N TYR A 176 -3.88 -5.76 -18.84
CA TYR A 176 -3.02 -5.83 -20.00
C TYR A 176 -3.58 -6.94 -20.90
N ASN A 177 -4.67 -6.61 -21.58
CA ASN A 177 -5.25 -7.46 -22.60
C ASN A 177 -4.46 -7.39 -23.92
N GLN A 178 -3.26 -6.86 -23.88
CA GLN A 178 -2.37 -6.84 -25.02
C GLN A 178 -1.03 -7.43 -24.60
N VAL A 179 -0.89 -8.73 -24.81
CA VAL A 179 0.41 -9.40 -24.78
C VAL A 179 0.92 -9.41 -26.20
N SER A 180 1.95 -8.63 -26.47
CA SER A 180 2.69 -8.67 -27.73
C SER A 180 3.93 -9.55 -27.55
N ILE A 181 3.93 -10.71 -28.18
CA ILE A 181 5.10 -11.60 -28.27
C ILE A 181 5.50 -11.66 -29.76
N GLY A 182 6.52 -10.89 -30.11
CA GLY A 182 6.98 -10.79 -31.52
C GLY A 182 5.93 -10.15 -32.43
N SER A 183 5.63 -10.76 -33.56
CA SER A 183 4.68 -10.27 -34.58
C SER A 183 3.21 -10.63 -34.32
N VAL A 184 2.90 -11.25 -33.17
CA VAL A 184 1.54 -11.63 -32.80
C VAL A 184 1.06 -10.74 -31.67
N SER A 185 0.09 -9.86 -31.94
CA SER A 185 -0.63 -9.10 -30.93
C SER A 185 -1.99 -9.75 -30.69
N LEU A 186 -2.21 -10.31 -29.50
CA LEU A 186 -3.52 -10.73 -29.03
C LEU A 186 -4.17 -9.54 -28.34
N ALA A 187 -5.05 -8.85 -29.05
CA ALA A 187 -5.93 -7.84 -28.46
C ALA A 187 -7.15 -8.55 -27.88
N GLY A 188 -7.14 -8.83 -26.56
CA GLY A 188 -8.35 -9.16 -25.85
C GLY A 188 -9.24 -7.91 -25.74
N ARG A 189 -10.55 -8.05 -25.90
CA ARG A 189 -11.51 -6.99 -25.56
C ARG A 189 -11.40 -6.76 -24.06
N GLY A 190 -10.62 -5.75 -23.63
CA GLY A 190 -10.77 -5.18 -22.31
C GLY A 190 -12.21 -4.69 -22.19
N GLN A 191 -12.98 -5.26 -21.29
CA GLN A 191 -14.16 -4.58 -20.81
C GLN A 191 -13.64 -3.30 -20.18
N ALA A 192 -13.76 -2.20 -20.90
CA ALA A 192 -13.71 -0.89 -20.28
C ALA A 192 -14.64 -0.98 -19.07
N THR A 193 -14.11 -0.74 -17.89
CA THR A 193 -14.90 -0.64 -16.67
C THR A 193 -15.81 0.59 -16.88
N THR A 194 -16.95 0.38 -17.56
CA THR A 194 -18.01 1.38 -17.78
C THR A 194 -18.79 1.56 -16.48
N GLY A 195 -18.09 1.52 -15.35
CA GLY A 195 -18.65 1.81 -14.04
C GLY A 195 -18.53 3.30 -13.70
N PRO A 196 -19.30 3.78 -12.74
CA PRO A 196 -19.15 5.13 -12.23
C PRO A 196 -17.77 5.31 -11.63
N VAL A 197 -17.20 6.48 -11.84
CA VAL A 197 -15.90 6.90 -11.27
C VAL A 197 -16.14 8.01 -10.26
N SER A 198 -15.25 8.12 -9.25
CA SER A 198 -15.20 9.24 -8.33
C SER A 198 -14.79 10.53 -9.06
N ALA A 199 -14.84 11.67 -8.39
CA ALA A 199 -14.36 12.94 -8.91
C ALA A 199 -12.91 12.88 -9.38
N ASP A 200 -12.07 12.06 -8.72
CA ASP A 200 -10.67 11.84 -9.03
C ASP A 200 -10.43 10.74 -10.09
N GLY A 201 -11.49 10.24 -10.71
CA GLY A 201 -11.39 9.20 -11.74
C GLY A 201 -11.17 7.78 -11.22
N VAL A 202 -11.26 7.55 -9.91
CA VAL A 202 -11.13 6.20 -9.32
C VAL A 202 -12.41 5.40 -9.57
N PRO A 203 -12.31 4.16 -10.10
CA PRO A 203 -13.48 3.31 -10.34
C PRO A 203 -14.20 2.97 -9.02
N ILE A 204 -15.54 3.09 -9.05
CA ILE A 204 -16.40 2.80 -7.89
C ILE A 204 -17.00 1.41 -8.05
N ALA A 205 -16.92 0.61 -6.99
CA ALA A 205 -17.51 -0.72 -6.96
C ALA A 205 -19.05 -0.64 -7.09
N PRO A 206 -19.68 -1.42 -7.97
CA PRO A 206 -21.16 -1.47 -8.06
C PRO A 206 -21.82 -1.85 -6.74
N GLY A 207 -21.17 -2.72 -5.95
CA GLY A 207 -21.62 -3.11 -4.61
C GLY A 207 -21.66 -1.94 -3.63
N ALA A 208 -20.66 -1.04 -3.67
CA ALA A 208 -20.61 0.14 -2.82
C ALA A 208 -21.80 1.08 -3.12
N LEU A 209 -22.04 1.38 -4.39
CA LEU A 209 -23.20 2.19 -4.79
C LEU A 209 -24.54 1.55 -4.42
N SER A 210 -24.65 0.22 -4.56
CA SER A 210 -25.86 -0.50 -4.19
C SER A 210 -26.13 -0.41 -2.69
N ALA A 211 -25.11 -0.49 -1.85
CA ALA A 211 -25.22 -0.31 -0.42
C ALA A 211 -25.69 1.11 -0.07
N LEU A 212 -25.05 2.14 -0.62
CA LEU A 212 -25.43 3.53 -0.38
C LEU A 212 -26.85 3.85 -0.87
N ARG A 213 -27.28 3.31 -2.01
CA ARG A 213 -28.65 3.51 -2.54
C ARG A 213 -29.72 2.92 -1.65
N ARG A 214 -29.48 1.75 -1.06
CA ARG A 214 -30.45 1.11 -0.13
C ARG A 214 -30.81 2.01 1.05
N TYR A 215 -29.89 2.85 1.48
CA TYR A 215 -30.06 3.73 2.64
C TYR A 215 -30.20 5.21 2.24
N ALA A 216 -30.49 5.49 0.97
CA ALA A 216 -30.68 6.85 0.43
C ALA A 216 -29.45 7.79 0.63
N LEU A 217 -28.24 7.23 0.73
CA LEU A 217 -26.99 7.99 0.90
C LEU A 217 -26.27 8.25 -0.43
N ALA A 218 -26.70 7.63 -1.53
CA ALA A 218 -26.05 7.78 -2.83
C ALA A 218 -26.22 9.18 -3.41
N PRO A 219 -25.25 9.69 -4.18
CA PRO A 219 -25.37 10.97 -4.88
C PRO A 219 -26.60 10.98 -5.81
N GLY A 220 -27.31 12.10 -5.83
CA GLY A 220 -28.49 12.29 -6.70
C GLY A 220 -29.78 11.62 -6.23
N HIS A 221 -29.83 11.09 -5.02
CA HIS A 221 -31.06 10.61 -4.44
C HIS A 221 -31.94 11.82 -4.01
N PRO A 222 -33.19 11.94 -4.48
CA PRO A 222 -34.03 13.03 -4.04
C PRO A 222 -34.35 12.87 -2.55
N TRP A 223 -34.24 13.96 -1.79
CA TRP A 223 -34.64 14.00 -0.40
C TRP A 223 -36.15 13.86 -0.32
N VAL A 224 -36.63 12.80 0.29
CA VAL A 224 -38.02 12.70 0.69
C VAL A 224 -38.06 13.18 2.15
N THR A 225 -38.38 14.48 2.33
CA THR A 225 -38.77 15.00 3.63
C THR A 225 -40.19 14.47 3.91
N GLY A 226 -40.31 13.47 4.79
CA GLY A 226 -41.57 13.06 5.37
C GLY A 226 -41.92 13.90 6.58
#